data_902241b257176b3dcb3ab5a380709c9b
#
_entry.id   902241b257176b3dcb3ab5a380709c9b
#
_cell.length_a   1.000
_cell.length_b   1.000
_cell.length_c   1.000
_cell.angle_alpha   90.00
_cell.angle_beta   90.00
_cell.angle_gamma   90.00
#
_symmetry.space_group_name_H-M   'P 1'
#
loop_
_entity.id
_entity.type
_entity.pdbx_description
1 polymer ?
#
loop_
_entity_poly.entity_id
_entity_poly.type
_entity_poly.pdbx_seq_one_letter_code
_entity_poly.pdbx_strand_id
1 'polypeptide(L)'
;AYVYKKSISYDGYKSMSSKVLLSQAKLKFDSDTPTNAYIYMSSNSNHSSGAIACDIGLIGAPANNGGWYLIASRNNNNSNTTSSAGMKTFYSSPIVQSTLVNGEYRPKHDIYLYYTYGDGTVYCQVQNVITGVAQEGYVDDYRFNTSAPNICLMTGTSLVPDIYDSTGTQTAGDIKCGAYLKNVIWSENKIYKQSLWKGTAYSFAGNNSSTTNYLLTYDRDNASCTATSDRDTINIFYDAAYEQ
;
A
#
# COMPACT_ATOMS: atom_id res chain seq x y z
N ALA A 1 -5.17 0.19 11.17
CA ALA A 1 -5.44 1.52 10.60
C ALA A 1 -4.80 1.65 9.22
N TYR A 2 -5.36 2.48 8.37
CA TYR A 2 -4.81 2.73 7.03
C TYR A 2 -5.16 4.12 6.50
N VAL A 3 -4.31 4.60 5.58
CA VAL A 3 -4.52 5.80 4.78
C VAL A 3 -4.36 5.43 3.32
N TYR A 4 -5.29 5.80 2.48
CA TYR A 4 -5.18 5.59 1.04
C TYR A 4 -5.63 6.81 0.24
N LYS A 5 -5.09 6.91 -0.96
CA LYS A 5 -5.49 7.86 -1.99
C LYS A 5 -5.99 7.07 -3.20
N LYS A 6 -7.15 7.46 -3.72
CA LYS A 6 -7.86 6.76 -4.78
C LYS A 6 -8.11 7.68 -5.97
N SER A 7 -7.88 7.20 -7.19
CA SER A 7 -8.29 7.90 -8.40
C SER A 7 -9.80 7.81 -8.62
N ILE A 8 -10.34 8.73 -9.40
CA ILE A 8 -11.73 8.65 -9.87
C ILE A 8 -11.81 7.52 -10.90
N SER A 9 -12.69 6.54 -10.67
CA SER A 9 -12.77 5.31 -11.47
C SER A 9 -13.13 5.52 -12.94
N TYR A 10 -13.85 6.59 -13.26
CA TYR A 10 -14.33 6.86 -14.63
C TYR A 10 -13.30 7.51 -15.54
N ASP A 11 -12.16 7.92 -15.03
CA ASP A 11 -11.16 8.66 -15.80
C ASP A 11 -10.26 7.79 -16.67
N GLY A 12 -10.38 6.48 -16.59
CA GLY A 12 -9.68 5.52 -17.45
C GLY A 12 -8.17 5.44 -17.21
N TYR A 13 -7.72 5.71 -15.97
CA TYR A 13 -6.31 5.54 -15.61
C TYR A 13 -5.93 4.06 -15.55
N LYS A 14 -4.77 3.70 -16.12
CA LYS A 14 -4.30 2.32 -16.27
C LYS A 14 -2.97 2.03 -15.57
N SER A 15 -2.20 3.05 -15.25
CA SER A 15 -0.94 2.88 -14.54
C SER A 15 -0.64 4.05 -13.62
N MET A 16 0.21 3.83 -12.64
CA MET A 16 0.70 4.83 -11.71
C MET A 16 2.15 4.58 -11.33
N SER A 17 2.83 5.61 -10.89
CA SER A 17 4.16 5.54 -10.33
C SER A 17 4.29 6.48 -9.14
N SER A 18 5.12 6.11 -8.19
CA SER A 18 5.42 6.94 -7.02
C SER A 18 6.80 6.64 -6.48
N LYS A 19 7.41 7.63 -5.86
CA LYS A 19 8.55 7.45 -4.99
C LYS A 19 8.09 7.47 -3.54
N VAL A 20 8.51 6.47 -2.77
CA VAL A 20 8.31 6.48 -1.33
C VAL A 20 9.64 6.75 -0.65
N LEU A 21 9.70 7.84 0.13
CA LEU A 21 10.87 8.18 0.94
C LEU A 21 10.86 7.29 2.20
N LEU A 22 11.02 6.00 1.97
CA LEU A 22 10.89 4.97 2.99
C LEU A 22 12.02 5.07 4.03
N SER A 23 13.18 5.58 3.66
CA SER A 23 14.30 5.83 4.57
C SER A 23 13.99 6.83 5.69
N GLN A 24 12.94 7.63 5.55
CA GLN A 24 12.47 8.56 6.57
C GLN A 24 11.44 7.92 7.51
N ALA A 25 10.91 6.76 7.16
CA ALA A 25 9.90 6.07 7.95
C ALA A 25 10.50 5.51 9.25
N LYS A 26 9.63 5.41 10.25
CA LYS A 26 9.88 4.80 11.56
C LYS A 26 8.83 3.73 11.78
N LEU A 27 9.25 2.51 11.95
CA LEU A 27 8.38 1.39 12.20
C LEU A 27 8.70 0.78 13.57
N LYS A 28 7.71 0.73 14.44
CA LYS A 28 7.79 0.02 15.71
C LYS A 28 6.72 -1.05 15.73
N PHE A 29 7.12 -2.25 16.07
CA PHE A 29 6.20 -3.34 16.38
C PHE A 29 5.95 -3.42 17.89
N ASP A 30 4.78 -3.89 18.24
CA ASP A 30 4.44 -4.21 19.62
C ASP A 30 4.75 -5.69 19.88
N SER A 31 5.25 -6.01 21.09
CA SER A 31 5.62 -7.38 21.44
C SER A 31 4.40 -8.28 21.69
N ASP A 32 3.33 -7.70 22.18
CA ASP A 32 2.14 -8.42 22.64
C ASP A 32 1.05 -8.48 21.56
N THR A 33 1.12 -7.53 20.63
CA THR A 33 0.18 -7.42 19.52
C THR A 33 0.96 -7.41 18.21
N PRO A 34 1.21 -8.57 17.59
CA PRO A 34 1.90 -8.62 16.30
C PRO A 34 1.20 -7.75 15.27
N THR A 35 1.96 -6.90 14.59
CA THR A 35 1.44 -6.00 13.55
C THR A 35 2.28 -6.13 12.29
N ASN A 36 1.65 -5.95 11.14
CA ASN A 36 2.31 -5.89 9.85
C ASN A 36 2.11 -4.52 9.23
N ALA A 37 3.18 -3.94 8.72
CA ALA A 37 3.16 -2.68 8.00
C ALA A 37 3.11 -2.93 6.48
N TYR A 38 2.28 -2.16 5.77
CA TYR A 38 2.13 -2.30 4.32
C TYR A 38 2.26 -0.95 3.63
N ILE A 39 2.96 -0.96 2.50
CA ILE A 39 3.05 0.15 1.55
C ILE A 39 2.76 -0.45 0.17
N TYR A 40 1.65 -0.06 -0.44
CA TYR A 40 1.17 -0.74 -1.65
C TYR A 40 0.51 0.20 -2.65
N MET A 41 0.47 -0.25 -3.88
CA MET A 41 -0.41 0.26 -4.91
C MET A 41 -1.50 -0.77 -5.19
N SER A 42 -2.68 -0.29 -5.54
CA SER A 42 -3.85 -1.13 -5.70
C SER A 42 -4.69 -0.72 -6.90
N SER A 43 -5.42 -1.69 -7.42
CA SER A 43 -6.52 -1.46 -8.34
C SER A 43 -7.78 -2.12 -7.83
N ASN A 44 -8.88 -1.36 -7.82
CA ASN A 44 -10.20 -1.86 -7.47
C ASN A 44 -11.08 -1.88 -8.71
N SER A 45 -11.67 -3.02 -9.02
CA SER A 45 -12.61 -3.21 -10.12
C SER A 45 -13.99 -3.58 -9.58
N ASN A 46 -15.01 -2.88 -10.04
CA ASN A 46 -16.42 -3.23 -9.83
C ASN A 46 -16.94 -3.99 -11.05
N HIS A 47 -16.38 -5.15 -11.33
CA HIS A 47 -16.81 -5.99 -12.44
C HIS A 47 -18.18 -6.63 -12.17
N SER A 48 -18.98 -6.87 -13.19
CA SER A 48 -20.30 -7.49 -13.07
C SER A 48 -20.28 -8.91 -12.46
N SER A 49 -19.16 -9.61 -12.57
CA SER A 49 -18.94 -10.92 -11.93
C SER A 49 -18.41 -10.83 -10.49
N GLY A 50 -18.40 -9.66 -9.90
CA GLY A 50 -17.98 -9.38 -8.53
C GLY A 50 -16.84 -8.40 -8.44
N ALA A 51 -16.86 -7.57 -7.39
CA ALA A 51 -15.80 -6.62 -7.11
C ALA A 51 -14.51 -7.33 -6.70
N ILE A 52 -13.37 -6.80 -7.11
CA ILE A 52 -12.05 -7.31 -6.77
C ILE A 52 -11.11 -6.16 -6.46
N ALA A 53 -10.27 -6.34 -5.46
CA ALA A 53 -9.11 -5.51 -5.20
C ALA A 53 -7.83 -6.32 -5.40
N CYS A 54 -6.81 -5.70 -5.96
CA CYS A 54 -5.49 -6.27 -6.09
C CYS A 54 -4.45 -5.29 -5.56
N ASP A 55 -3.86 -5.65 -4.43
CA ASP A 55 -2.83 -4.87 -3.75
C ASP A 55 -1.47 -5.50 -4.03
N ILE A 56 -0.53 -4.73 -4.57
CA ILE A 56 0.86 -5.17 -4.76
C ILE A 56 1.79 -4.11 -4.18
N GLY A 57 2.71 -4.52 -3.35
CA GLY A 57 3.64 -3.62 -2.69
C GLY A 57 4.52 -4.32 -1.67
N LEU A 58 4.84 -3.63 -0.61
CA LEU A 58 5.78 -4.11 0.40
C LEU A 58 5.10 -4.40 1.73
N ILE A 59 5.54 -5.48 2.37
CA ILE A 59 5.25 -5.79 3.76
C ILE A 59 6.53 -5.66 4.60
N GLY A 60 6.41 -4.96 5.73
CA GLY A 60 7.36 -4.99 6.83
C GLY A 60 6.72 -5.69 8.02
N ALA A 61 7.34 -6.76 8.51
CA ALA A 61 6.80 -7.57 9.60
C ALA A 61 7.87 -7.85 10.67
N PRO A 62 7.46 -8.12 11.93
CA PRO A 62 8.38 -8.50 13.01
C PRO A 62 9.23 -9.73 12.66
N ALA A 63 8.62 -10.75 12.08
CA ALA A 63 9.28 -11.98 11.64
C ALA A 63 10.39 -11.74 10.61
N ASN A 64 10.37 -10.60 9.94
CA ASN A 64 11.33 -10.22 8.90
C ASN A 64 12.40 -9.24 9.42
N ASN A 65 12.55 -9.07 10.73
CA ASN A 65 13.45 -8.08 11.33
C ASN A 65 13.29 -6.68 10.72
N GLY A 66 12.03 -6.28 10.46
CA GLY A 66 11.71 -5.00 9.82
C GLY A 66 12.17 -4.85 8.38
N GLY A 67 12.63 -5.92 7.73
CA GLY A 67 12.90 -5.94 6.29
C GLY A 67 11.61 -5.85 5.48
N TRP A 68 11.67 -5.19 4.30
CA TRP A 68 10.53 -4.96 3.43
C TRP A 68 10.55 -5.88 2.22
N TYR A 69 9.53 -6.72 2.11
CA TYR A 69 9.39 -7.78 1.09
C TYR A 69 8.26 -7.48 0.13
N LEU A 70 8.47 -7.79 -1.14
CA LEU A 70 7.43 -7.65 -2.17
C LEU A 70 6.36 -8.73 -2.00
N ILE A 71 5.12 -8.27 -1.92
CA ILE A 71 3.94 -9.11 -1.82
C ILE A 71 2.88 -8.69 -2.82
N ALA A 72 1.97 -9.61 -3.14
CA ALA A 72 0.69 -9.30 -3.76
C ALA A 72 -0.44 -9.97 -3.00
N SER A 73 -1.56 -9.27 -2.91
CA SER A 73 -2.80 -9.76 -2.33
C SER A 73 -3.96 -9.52 -3.29
N ARG A 74 -4.83 -10.52 -3.41
CA ARG A 74 -6.06 -10.44 -4.18
C ARG A 74 -7.26 -10.65 -3.26
N ASN A 75 -8.06 -9.62 -3.08
CA ASN A 75 -9.25 -9.66 -2.24
C ASN A 75 -10.52 -9.63 -3.09
N ASN A 76 -11.36 -10.65 -2.95
CA ASN A 76 -12.72 -10.62 -3.47
C ASN A 76 -13.62 -9.97 -2.42
N ASN A 77 -14.14 -8.78 -2.70
CA ASN A 77 -15.01 -8.05 -1.77
C ASN A 77 -16.35 -8.75 -1.45
N ASN A 78 -16.63 -9.91 -2.05
CA ASN A 78 -17.85 -10.69 -1.81
C ASN A 78 -17.66 -11.87 -0.87
N SER A 79 -16.49 -12.13 -0.36
CA SER A 79 -16.28 -13.14 0.66
C SER A 79 -15.48 -12.51 1.81
N ASN A 80 -16.04 -12.55 3.00
CA ASN A 80 -15.32 -12.30 4.25
C ASN A 80 -14.20 -13.34 4.50
N THR A 81 -13.71 -13.98 3.48
CA THR A 81 -12.57 -14.87 3.54
C THR A 81 -11.32 -14.05 3.42
N THR A 82 -10.96 -13.40 4.49
CA THR A 82 -9.59 -12.98 4.79
C THR A 82 -8.73 -14.21 5.05
N SER A 83 -8.77 -15.17 4.16
CA SER A 83 -7.78 -16.23 4.26
C SER A 83 -6.49 -15.67 3.70
N SER A 84 -5.40 -15.88 4.41
CA SER A 84 -4.01 -15.76 3.94
C SER A 84 -3.76 -16.44 2.57
N ALA A 85 -4.72 -17.15 2.05
CA ALA A 85 -4.74 -17.77 0.73
C ALA A 85 -4.68 -16.81 -0.47
N GLY A 86 -4.83 -15.49 -0.24
CA GLY A 86 -4.72 -14.48 -1.30
C GLY A 86 -3.38 -13.72 -1.32
N MET A 87 -2.51 -13.89 -0.33
CA MET A 87 -1.23 -13.18 -0.27
C MET A 87 -0.08 -14.05 -0.75
N LYS A 88 0.71 -13.52 -1.67
CA LYS A 88 1.90 -14.17 -2.23
C LYS A 88 3.13 -13.33 -1.97
N THR A 89 4.18 -13.93 -1.44
CA THR A 89 5.52 -13.35 -1.38
C THR A 89 6.32 -13.83 -2.60
N PHE A 90 6.98 -12.92 -3.30
CA PHE A 90 7.68 -13.22 -4.55
C PHE A 90 9.16 -13.55 -4.36
N TYR A 91 9.78 -13.02 -3.30
CA TYR A 91 11.23 -13.15 -3.09
C TYR A 91 11.52 -13.57 -1.65
N SER A 92 12.58 -14.34 -1.48
CA SER A 92 13.08 -14.78 -0.17
C SER A 92 13.95 -13.72 0.54
N SER A 93 14.30 -12.64 -0.16
CA SER A 93 15.10 -11.54 0.39
C SER A 93 14.36 -10.21 0.30
N PRO A 94 14.52 -9.33 1.29
CA PRO A 94 13.88 -8.01 1.26
C PRO A 94 14.52 -7.12 0.20
N ILE A 95 13.72 -6.27 -0.42
CA ILE A 95 14.22 -5.23 -1.33
C ILE A 95 14.82 -4.06 -0.55
N VAL A 96 14.34 -3.82 0.68
CA VAL A 96 14.90 -2.83 1.60
C VAL A 96 15.13 -3.48 2.96
N GLN A 97 16.35 -3.40 3.45
CA GLN A 97 16.71 -3.76 4.82
C GLN A 97 16.40 -2.62 5.78
N SER A 98 16.12 -2.94 7.02
CA SER A 98 16.00 -1.97 8.11
C SER A 98 17.14 -2.13 9.12
N THR A 99 17.39 -1.07 9.87
CA THR A 99 18.26 -1.08 11.05
C THR A 99 17.41 -0.84 12.29
N LEU A 100 17.60 -1.65 13.33
CA LEU A 100 16.95 -1.44 14.61
C LEU A 100 17.72 -0.38 15.41
N VAL A 101 17.05 0.73 15.74
CA VAL A 101 17.61 1.85 16.51
C VAL A 101 16.63 2.23 17.60
N ASN A 102 17.01 2.05 18.86
CA ASN A 102 16.18 2.38 20.03
C ASN A 102 14.76 1.75 19.98
N GLY A 103 14.66 0.50 19.51
CA GLY A 103 13.39 -0.22 19.40
C GLY A 103 12.54 0.15 18.16
N GLU A 104 13.04 0.99 17.28
CA GLU A 104 12.41 1.34 16.00
C GLU A 104 13.18 0.77 14.82
N TYR A 105 12.51 0.17 13.88
CA TYR A 105 13.08 -0.20 12.59
C TYR A 105 13.13 1.01 11.67
N ARG A 106 14.31 1.26 11.12
CA ARG A 106 14.59 2.34 10.18
C ARG A 106 14.98 1.73 8.84
N PRO A 107 14.10 1.81 7.83
CA PRO A 107 14.43 1.36 6.48
C PRO A 107 15.63 2.14 5.94
N LYS A 108 16.52 1.45 5.24
CA LYS A 108 17.80 2.06 4.80
C LYS A 108 17.69 2.89 3.52
N HIS A 109 16.72 2.57 2.67
CA HIS A 109 16.64 3.14 1.32
C HIS A 109 15.22 3.53 0.97
N ASP A 110 15.10 4.48 0.06
CA ASP A 110 13.86 4.84 -0.62
C ASP A 110 13.57 3.87 -1.76
N ILE A 111 12.33 3.86 -2.22
CA ILE A 111 11.88 3.02 -3.30
C ILE A 111 11.09 3.80 -4.35
N TYR A 112 11.11 3.32 -5.60
CA TYR A 112 10.10 3.60 -6.59
C TYR A 112 9.12 2.43 -6.69
N LEU A 113 7.83 2.75 -6.82
CA LEU A 113 6.79 1.79 -7.18
C LEU A 113 6.23 2.16 -8.55
N TYR A 114 6.05 1.15 -9.38
CA TYR A 114 5.47 1.23 -10.71
C TYR A 114 4.36 0.20 -10.83
N TYR A 115 3.14 0.63 -11.06
CA TYR A 115 1.96 -0.22 -11.05
C TYR A 115 1.16 -0.05 -12.32
N THR A 116 0.72 -1.15 -12.92
CA THR A 116 -0.12 -1.14 -14.11
C THR A 116 -1.07 -2.33 -14.12
N TYR A 117 -2.18 -2.19 -14.82
CA TYR A 117 -3.06 -3.30 -15.14
C TYR A 117 -3.41 -3.30 -16.63
N GLY A 118 -3.74 -4.47 -17.16
CA GLY A 118 -4.18 -4.65 -18.54
C GLY A 118 -4.14 -6.13 -18.92
N ASP A 119 -4.99 -6.52 -19.87
CA ASP A 119 -5.05 -7.86 -20.44
C ASP A 119 -5.21 -8.99 -19.41
N GLY A 120 -5.94 -8.70 -18.32
CA GLY A 120 -6.18 -9.64 -17.25
C GLY A 120 -5.05 -9.79 -16.24
N THR A 121 -4.04 -8.95 -16.28
CA THR A 121 -2.91 -8.98 -15.35
C THR A 121 -2.76 -7.65 -14.64
N VAL A 122 -2.46 -7.70 -13.36
CA VAL A 122 -1.97 -6.58 -12.57
C VAL A 122 -0.49 -6.80 -12.30
N TYR A 123 0.32 -5.81 -12.57
CA TYR A 123 1.77 -5.86 -12.44
C TYR A 123 2.29 -4.70 -11.60
N CYS A 124 3.26 -4.98 -10.74
CA CYS A 124 3.98 -3.97 -9.98
C CYS A 124 5.48 -4.27 -9.98
N GLN A 125 6.28 -3.24 -10.22
CA GLN A 125 7.72 -3.25 -10.01
C GLN A 125 8.05 -2.34 -8.84
N VAL A 126 8.88 -2.83 -7.93
CA VAL A 126 9.49 -2.05 -6.86
C VAL A 126 10.98 -1.95 -7.10
N GLN A 127 11.51 -0.75 -7.14
CA GLN A 127 12.93 -0.50 -7.35
C GLN A 127 13.54 0.22 -6.15
N ASN A 128 14.63 -0.33 -5.61
CA ASN A 128 15.43 0.33 -4.59
C ASN A 128 16.23 1.47 -5.23
N VAL A 129 16.05 2.68 -4.72
CA VAL A 129 16.64 3.91 -5.31
C VAL A 129 18.17 3.90 -5.27
N ILE A 130 18.75 3.33 -4.21
CA ILE A 130 20.20 3.37 -4.00
C ILE A 130 20.92 2.22 -4.71
N THR A 131 20.39 1.00 -4.57
CA THR A 131 21.04 -0.19 -5.15
C THR A 131 20.68 -0.42 -6.62
N GLY A 132 19.61 0.20 -7.10
CA GLY A 132 19.05 -0.04 -8.43
C GLY A 132 18.37 -1.41 -8.59
N VAL A 133 18.40 -2.25 -7.56
CA VAL A 133 17.76 -3.57 -7.61
C VAL A 133 16.25 -3.39 -7.74
N ALA A 134 15.67 -4.09 -8.70
CA ALA A 134 14.22 -4.14 -8.91
C ALA A 134 13.69 -5.55 -8.61
N GLN A 135 12.50 -5.59 -8.03
CA GLN A 135 11.71 -6.81 -7.83
C GLN A 135 10.34 -6.61 -8.45
N GLU A 136 9.77 -7.67 -9.00
CA GLU A 136 8.52 -7.63 -9.75
C GLU A 136 7.51 -8.60 -9.18
N GLY A 137 6.25 -8.16 -9.10
CA GLY A 137 5.14 -8.98 -8.67
C GLY A 137 3.95 -8.81 -9.61
N TYR A 138 3.15 -9.87 -9.75
CA TYR A 138 1.98 -9.85 -10.60
C TYR A 138 0.85 -10.73 -10.07
N VAL A 139 -0.37 -10.40 -10.47
CA VAL A 139 -1.58 -11.17 -10.23
C VAL A 139 -2.38 -11.24 -11.51
N ASP A 140 -2.75 -12.47 -11.91
CA ASP A 140 -3.62 -12.69 -13.05
C ASP A 140 -5.07 -12.79 -12.59
N ASP A 141 -5.92 -11.93 -13.17
CA ASP A 141 -7.36 -11.98 -13.00
C ASP A 141 -8.06 -11.28 -14.17
N TYR A 142 -8.92 -11.99 -14.88
CA TYR A 142 -9.61 -11.52 -16.08
C TYR A 142 -10.43 -10.23 -15.88
N ARG A 143 -10.77 -9.90 -14.62
CA ARG A 143 -11.51 -8.68 -14.27
C ARG A 143 -10.68 -7.41 -14.40
N PHE A 144 -9.37 -7.52 -14.52
CA PHE A 144 -8.45 -6.42 -14.80
C PHE A 144 -8.16 -6.24 -16.29
N ASN A 145 -9.13 -6.53 -17.15
CA ASN A 145 -9.01 -6.25 -18.58
C ASN A 145 -9.13 -4.75 -18.85
N THR A 146 -8.37 -4.25 -19.82
CA THR A 146 -8.37 -2.84 -20.25
C THR A 146 -9.72 -2.33 -20.74
N SER A 147 -10.62 -3.22 -21.16
CA SER A 147 -11.99 -2.92 -21.54
C SER A 147 -12.96 -2.84 -20.37
N ALA A 148 -12.53 -3.21 -19.16
CA ALA A 148 -13.40 -3.14 -18.00
C ALA A 148 -13.64 -1.68 -17.58
N PRO A 149 -14.89 -1.19 -17.59
CA PRO A 149 -15.22 0.10 -17.03
C PRO A 149 -15.03 0.04 -15.50
N ASN A 150 -14.75 1.16 -14.86
CA ASN A 150 -14.79 1.33 -13.40
C ASN A 150 -13.64 0.67 -12.62
N ILE A 151 -12.43 0.69 -13.15
CA ILE A 151 -11.23 0.42 -12.36
C ILE A 151 -10.68 1.73 -11.82
N CYS A 152 -10.46 1.79 -10.50
CA CYS A 152 -9.73 2.89 -9.88
C CYS A 152 -8.36 2.42 -9.39
N LEU A 153 -7.39 3.31 -9.46
CA LEU A 153 -6.05 3.12 -8.92
C LEU A 153 -5.93 3.75 -7.54
N MET A 154 -5.10 3.17 -6.69
CA MET A 154 -4.96 3.59 -5.31
C MET A 154 -3.52 3.41 -4.81
N THR A 155 -3.04 4.36 -4.02
CA THR A 155 -1.87 4.18 -3.15
C THR A 155 -2.34 3.97 -1.73
N GLY A 156 -1.70 3.08 -0.99
CA GLY A 156 -2.10 2.75 0.37
C GLY A 156 -0.91 2.56 1.31
N THR A 157 -1.12 2.97 2.54
CA THR A 157 -0.24 2.72 3.68
C THR A 157 -1.09 2.19 4.82
N SER A 158 -0.72 1.06 5.40
CA SER A 158 -1.47 0.50 6.52
C SER A 158 -0.55 -0.14 7.55
N LEU A 159 -1.06 -0.18 8.77
CA LEU A 159 -0.50 -0.95 9.88
C LEU A 159 -1.64 -1.84 10.40
N VAL A 160 -1.47 -3.14 10.29
CA VAL A 160 -2.54 -4.11 10.50
C VAL A 160 -2.14 -5.07 11.61
N PRO A 161 -2.90 -5.15 12.72
CA PRO A 161 -2.69 -6.17 13.73
C PRO A 161 -2.95 -7.55 13.16
N ASP A 162 -2.10 -8.49 13.52
CA ASP A 162 -2.23 -9.90 13.12
C ASP A 162 -3.00 -10.68 14.20
N ILE A 163 -4.19 -10.16 14.52
CA ILE A 163 -5.09 -10.76 15.52
C ILE A 163 -6.34 -11.26 14.83
N TYR A 164 -6.59 -12.54 14.98
CA TYR A 164 -7.77 -13.22 14.45
C TYR A 164 -8.59 -13.78 15.61
N ASP A 165 -9.90 -13.69 15.48
CA ASP A 165 -10.81 -14.36 16.41
C ASP A 165 -10.84 -15.89 16.16
N SER A 166 -11.60 -16.61 16.98
CA SER A 166 -11.74 -18.07 16.85
C SER A 166 -12.39 -18.53 15.51
N THR A 167 -12.95 -17.58 14.74
CA THR A 167 -13.53 -17.84 13.41
C THR A 167 -12.57 -17.52 12.28
N GLY A 168 -11.37 -17.01 12.59
CA GLY A 168 -10.39 -16.55 11.61
C GLY A 168 -10.71 -15.18 11.02
N THR A 169 -11.61 -14.42 11.65
CA THR A 169 -11.91 -13.03 11.26
C THR A 169 -10.95 -12.10 11.99
N GLN A 170 -10.30 -11.21 11.23
CA GLN A 170 -9.42 -10.21 11.82
C GLN A 170 -10.25 -9.24 12.68
N THR A 171 -9.96 -9.20 13.97
CA THR A 171 -10.60 -8.29 14.91
C THR A 171 -9.86 -6.96 14.89
N ALA A 172 -10.42 -6.00 14.18
CA ALA A 172 -9.89 -4.62 14.13
C ALA A 172 -10.59 -3.71 15.17
N GLY A 173 -11.08 -4.26 16.27
CA GLY A 173 -11.67 -3.47 17.36
C GLY A 173 -10.61 -2.66 18.10
N ASP A 174 -11.01 -1.82 19.04
CA ASP A 174 -10.24 -0.84 19.83
C ASP A 174 -8.87 -1.32 20.38
N ILE A 175 -7.98 -1.71 19.45
CA ILE A 175 -6.66 -2.21 19.78
C ILE A 175 -5.81 -1.01 20.19
N LYS A 176 -5.39 -1.02 21.45
CA LYS A 176 -4.36 -0.10 21.93
C LYS A 176 -3.06 -0.88 22.08
N CYS A 177 -2.09 -0.56 21.25
CA CYS A 177 -0.77 -1.17 21.34
C CYS A 177 0.32 -0.15 21.01
N GLY A 178 1.55 -0.47 21.34
CA GLY A 178 2.72 0.38 21.11
C GLY A 178 3.24 0.40 19.67
N ALA A 179 2.56 -0.25 18.73
CA ALA A 179 2.96 -0.27 17.34
C ALA A 179 2.66 1.04 16.62
N TYR A 180 3.56 1.46 15.74
CA TYR A 180 3.34 2.60 14.84
C TYR A 180 4.16 2.49 13.55
N LEU A 181 3.68 3.18 12.53
CA LEU A 181 4.37 3.43 11.27
C LEU A 181 4.29 4.94 11.00
N LYS A 182 5.39 5.65 11.12
CA LYS A 182 5.44 7.11 11.02
C LYS A 182 6.31 7.59 9.86
N ASN A 183 6.03 8.80 9.38
CA ASN A 183 6.79 9.49 8.35
C ASN A 183 6.91 8.68 7.05
N VAL A 184 5.89 7.95 6.67
CA VAL A 184 5.81 7.39 5.31
C VAL A 184 5.46 8.51 4.36
N ILE A 185 6.38 8.82 3.45
CA ILE A 185 6.20 9.93 2.53
C ILE A 185 6.09 9.40 1.10
N TRP A 186 4.93 9.60 0.51
CA TRP A 186 4.67 9.38 -0.91
C TRP A 186 4.97 10.68 -1.68
N SER A 187 5.83 10.62 -2.66
CA SER A 187 6.24 11.75 -3.49
C SER A 187 6.29 11.35 -4.96
N GLU A 188 6.39 12.33 -5.85
CA GLU A 188 6.42 12.11 -7.29
C GLU A 188 5.23 11.25 -7.78
N ASN A 189 4.08 11.36 -7.10
CA ASN A 189 2.90 10.56 -7.40
C ASN A 189 2.33 10.95 -8.77
N LYS A 190 2.25 9.99 -9.68
CA LYS A 190 1.75 10.17 -11.05
C LYS A 190 0.81 9.06 -11.45
N ILE A 191 -0.21 9.39 -12.24
CA ILE A 191 -1.12 8.44 -12.88
C ILE A 191 -1.17 8.67 -14.38
N TYR A 192 -1.44 7.63 -15.14
CA TYR A 192 -1.38 7.63 -16.60
C TYR A 192 -2.61 6.94 -17.17
N LYS A 193 -3.16 7.49 -18.28
CA LYS A 193 -4.28 6.86 -19.00
C LYS A 193 -3.86 5.67 -19.88
N GLN A 194 -2.56 5.49 -20.06
CA GLN A 194 -2.00 4.36 -20.79
C GLN A 194 -1.32 3.38 -19.82
N SER A 195 -1.29 2.12 -20.22
CA SER A 195 -0.53 1.10 -19.49
C SER A 195 0.99 1.35 -19.59
N LEU A 196 1.74 0.75 -18.68
CA LEU A 196 3.20 0.82 -18.68
C LEU A 196 3.76 2.25 -18.62
N TRP A 197 3.06 3.16 -17.90
CA TRP A 197 3.52 4.54 -17.63
C TRP A 197 3.79 5.36 -18.87
N LYS A 198 3.08 5.08 -19.95
CA LYS A 198 3.19 5.79 -21.23
C LYS A 198 2.24 6.99 -21.29
N GLY A 199 2.58 7.92 -22.18
CA GLY A 199 1.76 9.10 -22.44
C GLY A 199 1.89 10.19 -21.40
N THR A 200 0.88 11.03 -21.27
CA THR A 200 0.88 12.17 -20.37
C THR A 200 0.75 11.71 -18.90
N ALA A 201 1.67 12.16 -18.08
CA ALA A 201 1.62 11.98 -16.63
C ALA A 201 0.73 13.05 -15.99
N TYR A 202 -0.20 12.64 -15.16
CA TYR A 202 -1.03 13.52 -14.33
C TYR A 202 -0.58 13.45 -12.89
N SER A 203 -0.57 14.59 -12.19
CA SER A 203 -0.24 14.61 -10.77
C SER A 203 -1.25 13.80 -9.96
N PHE A 204 -0.75 12.99 -9.05
CA PHE A 204 -1.54 12.21 -8.08
C PHE A 204 -1.14 12.58 -6.65
N ALA A 205 -0.59 13.77 -6.45
CA ALA A 205 -0.19 14.30 -5.15
C ALA A 205 -1.28 15.19 -4.55
N GLY A 206 -1.21 15.37 -3.25
CA GLY A 206 -2.11 16.22 -2.50
C GLY A 206 -3.53 15.67 -2.36
N ASN A 207 -4.37 16.46 -1.71
CA ASN A 207 -5.79 16.17 -1.54
C ASN A 207 -6.61 17.03 -2.51
N ASN A 208 -6.82 16.54 -3.71
CA ASN A 208 -7.58 17.25 -4.73
C ASN A 208 -8.86 16.48 -5.06
N SER A 209 -9.93 16.80 -4.33
CA SER A 209 -11.24 16.18 -4.49
C SER A 209 -11.98 16.60 -5.76
N SER A 210 -11.54 17.65 -6.42
CA SER A 210 -12.29 18.25 -7.54
C SER A 210 -11.87 17.72 -8.91
N THR A 211 -10.74 17.00 -9.02
CA THR A 211 -10.19 16.62 -10.31
C THR A 211 -10.00 15.11 -10.45
N THR A 212 -8.79 14.62 -10.19
CA THR A 212 -8.39 13.26 -10.57
C THR A 212 -8.16 12.32 -9.40
N ASN A 213 -8.10 12.86 -8.19
CA ASN A 213 -7.80 12.07 -7.01
C ASN A 213 -8.44 12.65 -5.75
N TYR A 214 -8.59 11.81 -4.74
CA TYR A 214 -8.92 12.23 -3.39
C TYR A 214 -8.14 11.41 -2.37
N LEU A 215 -7.84 12.05 -1.25
CA LEU A 215 -7.23 11.40 -0.10
C LEU A 215 -8.34 10.88 0.81
N LEU A 216 -8.25 9.63 1.20
CA LEU A 216 -9.15 9.01 2.16
C LEU A 216 -8.33 8.49 3.34
N THR A 217 -8.65 9.00 4.53
CA THR A 217 -8.10 8.47 5.78
C THR A 217 -9.16 7.61 6.42
N TYR A 218 -8.82 6.39 6.69
CA TYR A 218 -9.69 5.47 7.44
C TYR A 218 -9.15 5.37 8.86
N ASP A 219 -10.05 5.35 9.83
CA ASP A 219 -9.69 5.32 11.24
C ASP A 219 -8.90 6.58 11.65
N ARG A 220 -9.62 7.70 11.68
CA ARG A 220 -9.03 9.02 11.98
C ARG A 220 -8.41 9.12 13.37
N ASP A 221 -8.81 8.24 14.29
CA ASP A 221 -8.28 8.20 15.66
C ASP A 221 -6.90 7.54 15.70
N ASN A 222 -6.54 6.78 14.66
CA ASN A 222 -5.30 6.00 14.59
C ASN A 222 -4.41 6.36 13.38
N ALA A 223 -4.73 7.39 12.65
CA ALA A 223 -3.91 7.82 11.52
C ALA A 223 -4.00 9.32 11.28
N SER A 224 -2.91 9.89 10.84
CA SER A 224 -2.85 11.26 10.32
C SER A 224 -2.21 11.29 8.94
N CYS A 225 -2.64 12.24 8.13
CA CYS A 225 -2.06 12.49 6.82
C CYS A 225 -1.98 13.99 6.53
N THR A 226 -0.77 14.44 6.20
CA THR A 226 -0.53 15.78 5.70
C THR A 226 -0.25 15.71 4.20
N ALA A 227 -1.14 16.28 3.40
CA ALA A 227 -1.03 16.30 1.95
C ALA A 227 -0.63 17.69 1.45
N THR A 228 0.41 17.74 0.61
CA THR A 228 0.85 18.93 -0.11
C THR A 228 0.72 18.73 -1.62
N SER A 229 1.11 19.71 -2.44
CA SER A 229 1.03 19.60 -3.90
C SER A 229 1.93 18.51 -4.49
N ASP A 230 2.97 18.09 -3.78
CA ASP A 230 4.02 17.19 -4.26
C ASP A 230 4.21 15.92 -3.43
N ARG A 231 3.64 15.87 -2.20
CA ARG A 231 3.82 14.73 -1.30
C ARG A 231 2.67 14.53 -0.32
N ASP A 232 2.53 13.31 0.14
CA ASP A 232 1.66 12.93 1.24
C ASP A 232 2.51 12.31 2.36
N THR A 233 2.44 12.87 3.56
CA THR A 233 3.12 12.35 4.75
C THR A 233 2.11 11.63 5.63
N ILE A 234 2.34 10.37 5.93
CA ILE A 234 1.40 9.49 6.61
C ILE A 234 2.01 8.99 7.91
N ASN A 235 1.22 9.06 8.97
CA ASN A 235 1.52 8.43 10.26
C ASN A 235 0.34 7.54 10.65
N ILE A 236 0.64 6.35 11.17
CA ILE A 236 -0.33 5.39 11.68
C ILE A 236 0.15 4.94 13.06
N PHE A 237 -0.74 4.94 14.04
CA PHE A 237 -0.46 4.60 15.43
C PHE A 237 -1.70 3.99 16.08
N TYR A 238 -1.53 3.16 17.10
CA TYR A 238 -2.64 2.55 17.84
C TYR A 238 -2.80 3.09 19.27
N ASP A 239 -1.92 3.98 19.68
CA ASP A 239 -2.02 4.70 20.93
C ASP A 239 -1.72 6.18 20.67
N ALA A 240 -2.62 7.07 21.11
CA ALA A 240 -2.47 8.52 20.97
C ALA A 240 -1.17 9.06 21.59
N ALA A 241 -0.58 8.36 22.55
CA ALA A 241 0.74 8.68 23.12
C ALA A 241 1.85 8.68 22.06
N TYR A 242 1.64 8.01 20.93
CA TYR A 242 2.60 7.93 19.80
C TYR A 242 2.22 8.84 18.62
N GLU A 243 1.19 9.68 18.75
CA GLU A 243 0.76 10.62 17.69
C GLU A 243 1.80 11.71 17.43
N GLN A 244 2.66 12.06 18.41
CA GLN A 244 3.65 13.15 18.35
C GLN A 244 4.95 12.77 17.61
#